data_a33ee4fdfe2172e56b3edafb4d92218a
#
_entry.id   a33ee4fdfe2172e56b3edafb4d92218a
#
_cell.length_a   1.000
_cell.length_b   1.000
_cell.length_c   1.000
_cell.angle_alpha   90.00
_cell.angle_beta   90.00
_cell.angle_gamma   90.00
#
_symmetry.space_group_name_H-M   'P 1'
#
loop_
_entity.id
_entity.type
_entity.pdbx_description
1 polymer ?
#
loop_
_entity_poly.entity_id
_entity_poly.type
_entity_poly.pdbx_seq_one_letter_code
_entity_poly.pdbx_strand_id
1 'polypeptide(L)'
;AAAAQAAWWLRQQAARLWVLPIEGLVLTEQGVQAPGREPVPWGRLLHGLSVELLLDLKTPLKPLEAYTVSGTSLPRIDLPAKALGDLVFVHDMRLPGMLHGRVVRPPYAGADSGDFIGRTLDRVDAQSIAHIPGIRSVVVQGDFVGIVAEREEHAEMAMRELVVHWKPWPGMPDVRDLAQAIRRNPSTPRRLIDDGDVEQALADASQHFQRTYVWPYQLHASVGPSCAVAHWQSVTDEARPFALRVWAG
;
A
#
# COMPACT_ATOMS: atom_id res chain seq x y z
N ALA A 1 9.76 -1.37 15.57
CA ALA A 1 10.28 -2.73 15.87
C ALA A 1 11.32 -3.16 14.81
N ALA A 2 11.02 -3.23 13.49
CA ALA A 2 11.96 -3.72 12.47
C ALA A 2 13.30 -2.97 12.46
N ALA A 3 13.29 -1.64 12.49
CA ALA A 3 14.51 -0.84 12.54
C ALA A 3 15.32 -1.08 13.83
N ALA A 4 14.67 -1.29 14.96
CA ALA A 4 15.34 -1.62 16.21
C ALA A 4 16.01 -3.00 16.13
N GLN A 5 15.33 -3.98 15.54
CA GLN A 5 15.87 -5.32 15.29
C GLN A 5 17.12 -5.26 14.38
N ALA A 6 17.05 -4.52 13.28
CA ALA A 6 18.18 -4.32 12.38
C ALA A 6 19.34 -3.61 13.10
N ALA A 7 19.06 -2.57 13.87
CA ALA A 7 20.05 -1.84 14.65
C ALA A 7 20.73 -2.72 15.71
N TRP A 8 19.96 -3.59 16.35
CA TRP A 8 20.47 -4.56 17.33
C TRP A 8 21.39 -5.57 16.64
N TRP A 9 20.96 -6.15 15.53
CA TRP A 9 21.72 -7.11 14.77
C TRP A 9 23.05 -6.52 14.26
N LEU A 10 23.05 -5.31 13.70
CA LEU A 10 24.26 -4.63 13.24
C LEU A 10 25.27 -4.40 14.37
N ARG A 11 24.82 -4.00 15.55
CA ARG A 11 25.68 -3.88 16.73
C ARG A 11 26.26 -5.25 17.15
N GLN A 12 25.47 -6.32 17.05
CA GLN A 12 25.97 -7.67 17.33
C GLN A 12 27.05 -8.09 16.32
N GLN A 13 26.94 -7.76 15.03
CA GLN A 13 27.98 -8.06 14.05
C GLN A 13 29.26 -7.31 14.37
N ALA A 14 29.18 -6.03 14.71
CA ALA A 14 30.37 -5.25 15.10
C ALA A 14 30.98 -5.75 16.42
N ALA A 15 30.14 -6.12 17.41
CA ALA A 15 30.59 -6.72 18.65
C ALA A 15 31.41 -8.00 18.43
N ARG A 16 30.93 -8.87 17.54
CA ARG A 16 31.65 -10.10 17.14
C ARG A 16 32.98 -9.79 16.44
N LEU A 17 32.97 -8.84 15.51
CA LEU A 17 34.17 -8.44 14.77
C LEU A 17 35.25 -7.90 15.69
N TRP A 18 34.90 -7.16 16.72
CA TRP A 18 35.84 -6.53 17.65
C TRP A 18 36.10 -7.34 18.93
N VAL A 19 35.34 -8.42 19.13
CA VAL A 19 35.34 -9.19 20.38
C VAL A 19 35.07 -8.27 21.59
N LEU A 20 34.02 -7.43 21.45
CA LEU A 20 33.58 -6.47 22.48
C LEU A 20 32.16 -6.77 22.90
N PRO A 21 31.76 -6.35 24.13
CA PRO A 21 30.36 -6.35 24.52
C PRO A 21 29.55 -5.39 23.63
N ILE A 22 28.27 -5.68 23.45
CA ILE A 22 27.37 -4.87 22.61
C ILE A 22 27.04 -3.51 23.22
N GLU A 23 27.15 -3.45 24.56
CA GLU A 23 26.95 -2.25 25.35
C GLU A 23 28.01 -1.20 24.98
N GLY A 24 27.60 0.01 24.72
CA GLY A 24 28.50 1.08 24.29
C GLY A 24 28.78 1.14 22.80
N LEU A 25 28.30 0.16 22.01
CA LEU A 25 28.33 0.26 20.55
C LEU A 25 27.20 1.15 20.05
N VAL A 26 27.53 2.15 19.26
CA VAL A 26 26.59 3.16 18.75
C VAL A 26 26.52 3.10 17.23
N LEU A 27 25.30 3.24 16.70
CA LEU A 27 25.12 3.43 15.26
C LEU A 27 25.35 4.90 14.91
N THR A 28 26.15 5.14 13.88
CA THR A 28 26.43 6.47 13.32
C THR A 28 26.05 6.48 11.85
N GLU A 29 26.13 7.62 11.17
CA GLU A 29 25.91 7.69 9.71
C GLU A 29 26.94 6.84 8.92
N GLN A 30 28.13 6.65 9.45
CA GLN A 30 29.22 5.92 8.77
C GLN A 30 29.22 4.42 9.05
N GLY A 31 28.58 3.96 10.14
CA GLY A 31 28.60 2.56 10.53
C GLY A 31 28.33 2.34 12.02
N VAL A 32 28.90 1.27 12.58
CA VAL A 32 28.86 1.02 14.03
C VAL A 32 30.17 1.47 14.63
N GLN A 33 30.11 2.23 15.71
CA GLN A 33 31.26 2.80 16.41
C GLN A 33 31.37 2.25 17.82
N ALA A 34 32.60 1.97 18.25
CA ALA A 34 32.97 1.70 19.65
C ALA A 34 33.81 2.86 20.21
N PRO A 35 33.83 3.08 21.54
CA PRO A 35 34.66 4.08 22.15
C PRO A 35 36.14 3.91 21.76
N GLY A 36 36.78 5.00 21.31
CA GLY A 36 38.19 5.00 20.93
C GLY A 36 38.55 4.23 19.67
N ARG A 37 37.59 3.85 18.85
CA ARG A 37 37.81 3.15 17.56
C ARG A 37 37.15 3.87 16.40
N GLU A 38 37.69 3.71 15.21
CA GLU A 38 37.03 4.12 13.97
C GLU A 38 35.78 3.29 13.71
N PRO A 39 34.72 3.88 13.14
CA PRO A 39 33.50 3.16 12.81
C PRO A 39 33.76 2.00 11.84
N VAL A 40 33.11 0.85 12.07
CA VAL A 40 33.00 -0.19 11.05
C VAL A 40 31.94 0.22 10.03
N PRO A 41 32.32 0.46 8.77
CA PRO A 41 31.38 0.89 7.75
C PRO A 41 30.28 -0.15 7.49
N TRP A 42 29.09 0.32 7.11
CA TRP A 42 27.95 -0.53 6.74
C TRP A 42 28.30 -1.56 5.69
N GLY A 43 29.03 -1.16 4.64
CA GLY A 43 29.45 -2.06 3.58
C GLY A 43 30.31 -3.24 4.08
N ARG A 44 31.14 -3.04 5.12
CA ARG A 44 31.94 -4.13 5.70
C ARG A 44 31.11 -5.10 6.52
N LEU A 45 30.07 -4.59 7.23
CA LEU A 45 29.20 -5.42 8.04
C LEU A 45 28.20 -6.24 7.19
N LEU A 46 27.87 -5.75 5.99
CA LEU A 46 26.82 -6.31 5.13
C LEU A 46 27.38 -7.01 3.89
N HIS A 47 28.68 -6.90 3.62
CA HIS A 47 29.28 -7.43 2.39
C HIS A 47 29.03 -8.93 2.22
N GLY A 48 28.43 -9.30 1.09
CA GLY A 48 28.17 -10.69 0.74
C GLY A 48 27.06 -11.36 1.55
N LEU A 49 26.33 -10.62 2.39
CA LEU A 49 25.27 -11.17 3.22
C LEU A 49 23.90 -10.86 2.64
N SER A 50 23.06 -11.88 2.58
CA SER A 50 21.62 -11.75 2.51
C SER A 50 21.09 -11.98 3.93
N VAL A 51 20.49 -10.94 4.53
CA VAL A 51 20.10 -10.96 5.94
C VAL A 51 18.58 -11.06 6.03
N GLU A 52 18.10 -12.14 6.61
CA GLU A 52 16.70 -12.34 6.98
C GLU A 52 16.61 -12.40 8.50
N LEU A 53 15.82 -11.50 9.09
CA LEU A 53 15.62 -11.40 10.53
C LEU A 53 14.16 -11.62 10.88
N LEU A 54 13.91 -12.56 11.77
CA LEU A 54 12.60 -12.68 12.39
C LEU A 54 12.39 -11.52 13.35
N LEU A 55 11.21 -10.90 13.30
CA LEU A 55 10.89 -9.77 14.15
C LEU A 55 10.69 -10.22 15.60
N ASP A 56 11.56 -9.75 16.48
CA ASP A 56 11.42 -9.90 17.92
C ASP A 56 10.86 -8.62 18.53
N LEU A 57 9.62 -8.69 19.03
CA LEU A 57 8.94 -7.56 19.66
C LEU A 57 9.54 -7.17 21.01
N LYS A 58 10.40 -8.00 21.61
CA LYS A 58 11.13 -7.71 22.84
C LYS A 58 12.42 -6.92 22.59
N THR A 59 12.83 -6.75 21.34
CA THR A 59 14.01 -5.93 21.02
C THR A 59 13.85 -4.52 21.57
N PRO A 60 14.80 -4.01 22.39
CA PRO A 60 14.72 -2.70 22.98
C PRO A 60 14.59 -1.60 21.90
N LEU A 61 13.60 -0.74 22.07
CA LEU A 61 13.42 0.44 21.23
C LEU A 61 14.34 1.57 21.69
N LYS A 62 14.68 2.46 20.77
CA LYS A 62 15.35 3.72 21.10
C LYS A 62 14.42 4.54 22.01
N PRO A 63 14.89 5.04 23.15
CA PRO A 63 14.06 5.86 24.03
C PRO A 63 13.74 7.21 23.39
N LEU A 64 12.62 7.83 23.75
CA LEU A 64 12.12 9.07 23.14
C LEU A 64 13.13 10.22 23.23
N GLU A 65 13.85 10.32 24.35
CA GLU A 65 14.85 11.34 24.62
C GLU A 65 16.07 11.26 23.66
N ALA A 66 16.27 10.09 23.07
CA ALA A 66 17.35 9.86 22.12
C ALA A 66 16.92 10.09 20.65
N TYR A 67 15.69 10.54 20.40
CA TYR A 67 15.25 10.89 19.06
C TYR A 67 15.89 12.20 18.61
N THR A 68 16.48 12.18 17.42
CA THR A 68 17.17 13.35 16.83
C THR A 68 16.51 13.85 15.55
N VAL A 69 15.60 13.07 14.98
CA VAL A 69 14.90 13.36 13.74
C VAL A 69 13.40 13.52 13.99
N SER A 70 12.78 12.54 14.63
CA SER A 70 11.38 12.65 15.03
C SER A 70 11.18 13.77 16.02
N GLY A 71 10.16 14.60 15.81
CA GLY A 71 9.88 15.78 16.65
C GLY A 71 10.63 17.05 16.21
N THR A 72 11.43 16.99 15.15
CA THR A 72 12.09 18.17 14.56
C THR A 72 11.41 18.60 13.26
N SER A 73 11.52 19.88 12.93
CA SER A 73 11.04 20.40 11.65
C SER A 73 12.02 20.05 10.55
N LEU A 74 11.64 19.10 9.70
CA LEU A 74 12.44 18.71 8.53
C LEU A 74 11.80 19.23 7.25
N PRO A 75 12.59 19.81 6.34
CA PRO A 75 12.08 20.20 5.03
C PRO A 75 11.68 18.94 4.24
N ARG A 76 10.57 19.02 3.56
CA ARG A 76 10.12 17.96 2.69
C ARG A 76 10.97 17.93 1.44
N ILE A 77 11.61 16.80 1.15
CA ILE A 77 12.63 16.65 0.09
C ILE A 77 12.09 16.80 -1.33
N ASP A 78 10.80 16.53 -1.54
CA ASP A 78 10.13 16.58 -2.84
C ASP A 78 9.51 17.94 -3.17
N LEU A 79 9.45 18.88 -2.21
CA LEU A 79 8.84 20.19 -2.41
C LEU A 79 9.50 21.04 -3.49
N PRO A 80 10.85 21.16 -3.56
CA PRO A 80 11.50 21.94 -4.62
C PRO A 80 11.12 21.44 -6.01
N ALA A 81 11.24 20.12 -6.24
CA ALA A 81 10.89 19.52 -7.53
C ALA A 81 9.41 19.71 -7.88
N LYS A 82 8.50 19.63 -6.89
CA LYS A 82 7.08 19.92 -7.10
C LYS A 82 6.83 21.38 -7.46
N ALA A 83 7.46 22.30 -6.74
CA ALA A 83 7.26 23.73 -6.95
C ALA A 83 7.79 24.20 -8.31
N LEU A 84 8.84 23.59 -8.81
CA LEU A 84 9.46 23.90 -10.10
C LEU A 84 8.86 23.11 -11.27
N GLY A 85 8.02 22.09 -11.01
CA GLY A 85 7.45 21.22 -12.04
C GLY A 85 8.41 20.13 -12.54
N ASP A 86 9.51 19.90 -11.83
CA ASP A 86 10.52 18.90 -12.20
C ASP A 86 10.16 17.47 -11.74
N LEU A 87 9.17 17.35 -10.82
CA LEU A 87 8.74 16.05 -10.33
C LEU A 87 7.89 15.34 -11.38
N VAL A 88 8.36 14.19 -11.82
CA VAL A 88 7.63 13.30 -12.73
C VAL A 88 6.72 12.38 -11.93
N PHE A 89 5.42 12.52 -12.13
CA PHE A 89 4.42 11.60 -11.58
C PHE A 89 4.22 10.40 -12.52
N VAL A 90 3.57 9.35 -12.03
CA VAL A 90 3.26 8.16 -12.86
C VAL A 90 2.42 8.56 -14.09
N HIS A 91 1.53 9.55 -13.96
CA HIS A 91 0.72 10.10 -15.05
C HIS A 91 1.56 10.75 -16.17
N ASP A 92 2.75 11.27 -15.84
CA ASP A 92 3.62 11.98 -16.79
C ASP A 92 4.56 11.02 -17.52
N MET A 93 4.64 9.77 -17.06
CA MET A 93 5.56 8.80 -17.65
C MET A 93 5.20 8.49 -19.10
N ARG A 94 6.23 8.42 -19.93
CA ARG A 94 6.11 8.02 -21.34
C ARG A 94 7.22 7.03 -21.67
N LEU A 95 6.82 5.87 -22.15
CA LEU A 95 7.74 4.81 -22.59
C LEU A 95 7.57 4.57 -24.10
N PRO A 96 8.65 4.23 -24.83
CA PRO A 96 8.53 3.88 -26.23
C PRO A 96 7.54 2.72 -26.46
N GLY A 97 6.60 2.92 -27.36
CA GLY A 97 5.57 1.92 -27.67
C GLY A 97 4.54 1.70 -26.56
N MET A 98 4.42 2.63 -25.61
CA MET A 98 3.45 2.55 -24.54
C MET A 98 2.02 2.50 -25.09
N LEU A 99 1.21 1.61 -24.54
CA LEU A 99 -0.22 1.53 -24.77
C LEU A 99 -0.98 2.19 -23.62
N HIS A 100 -2.22 2.59 -23.88
CA HIS A 100 -3.06 3.26 -22.91
C HIS A 100 -4.20 2.35 -22.48
N GLY A 101 -4.37 2.18 -21.18
CA GLY A 101 -5.39 1.33 -20.56
C GLY A 101 -6.50 2.14 -19.91
N ARG A 102 -7.73 1.64 -19.99
CA ARG A 102 -8.88 2.10 -19.19
C ARG A 102 -9.62 0.93 -18.61
N VAL A 103 -10.21 1.14 -17.45
CA VAL A 103 -11.01 0.12 -16.75
C VAL A 103 -12.47 0.53 -16.81
N VAL A 104 -13.32 -0.39 -17.25
CA VAL A 104 -14.78 -0.23 -17.22
C VAL A 104 -15.30 -0.83 -15.90
N ARG A 105 -16.02 -0.04 -15.15
CA ARG A 105 -16.56 -0.41 -13.84
C ARG A 105 -18.09 -0.54 -13.90
N PRO A 106 -18.69 -1.35 -13.03
CA PRO A 106 -20.14 -1.39 -12.91
C PRO A 106 -20.70 -0.01 -12.50
N PRO A 107 -21.93 0.32 -12.89
CA PRO A 107 -22.55 1.62 -12.65
C PRO A 107 -22.99 1.83 -11.18
N TYR A 108 -22.59 0.97 -10.28
CA TYR A 108 -22.97 1.00 -8.86
C TYR A 108 -21.75 0.77 -7.97
N ALA A 109 -21.78 1.35 -6.77
CA ALA A 109 -20.78 1.13 -5.73
C ALA A 109 -21.17 -0.03 -4.81
N GLY A 110 -20.19 -0.63 -4.14
CA GLY A 110 -20.44 -1.71 -3.18
C GLY A 110 -20.56 -3.11 -3.80
N ALA A 111 -20.28 -3.24 -5.09
CA ALA A 111 -20.23 -4.53 -5.79
C ALA A 111 -19.13 -5.47 -5.26
N ASP A 112 -18.19 -4.96 -4.48
CA ASP A 112 -17.05 -5.70 -3.94
C ASP A 112 -17.38 -6.36 -2.61
N SER A 113 -18.64 -6.43 -2.21
CA SER A 113 -19.05 -6.97 -0.93
C SER A 113 -19.99 -8.18 -1.07
N GLY A 114 -19.85 -9.13 -0.15
CA GLY A 114 -20.70 -10.30 -0.05
C GLY A 114 -20.61 -11.21 -1.28
N ASP A 115 -21.74 -11.74 -1.70
CA ASP A 115 -21.83 -12.71 -2.80
C ASP A 115 -21.58 -12.11 -4.19
N PHE A 116 -21.44 -10.80 -4.26
CA PHE A 116 -21.17 -10.07 -5.50
C PHE A 116 -19.69 -10.03 -5.90
N ILE A 117 -18.77 -10.35 -4.98
CA ILE A 117 -17.34 -10.31 -5.27
C ILE A 117 -17.00 -11.25 -6.45
N GLY A 118 -16.45 -10.67 -7.52
CA GLY A 118 -16.04 -11.42 -8.72
C GLY A 118 -17.18 -12.03 -9.52
N ARG A 119 -18.44 -11.58 -9.33
CA ARG A 119 -19.64 -12.16 -9.97
C ARG A 119 -20.62 -11.13 -10.51
N THR A 120 -20.20 -9.89 -10.65
CA THR A 120 -21.07 -8.78 -11.09
C THR A 120 -21.20 -8.70 -12.60
N LEU A 121 -20.20 -9.15 -13.33
CA LEU A 121 -20.21 -9.15 -14.79
C LEU A 121 -21.12 -10.26 -15.33
N ASP A 122 -21.98 -9.90 -16.29
CA ASP A 122 -22.77 -10.86 -17.06
C ASP A 122 -22.10 -11.13 -18.41
N ARG A 123 -21.90 -10.07 -19.23
CA ARG A 123 -21.24 -10.20 -20.54
C ARG A 123 -20.67 -8.87 -21.03
N VAL A 124 -19.72 -8.97 -21.95
CA VAL A 124 -19.10 -7.83 -22.64
C VAL A 124 -19.32 -8.01 -24.15
N ASP A 125 -19.80 -6.96 -24.82
CA ASP A 125 -19.90 -6.90 -26.27
C ASP A 125 -18.71 -6.11 -26.84
N ALA A 126 -17.61 -6.80 -27.12
CA ALA A 126 -16.41 -6.17 -27.67
C ALA A 126 -16.62 -5.60 -29.10
N GLN A 127 -17.65 -6.03 -29.82
CA GLN A 127 -17.96 -5.53 -31.18
C GLN A 127 -18.52 -4.09 -31.11
N SER A 128 -19.09 -3.70 -30.02
CA SER A 128 -19.63 -2.33 -29.86
C SER A 128 -18.60 -1.22 -30.07
N ILE A 129 -17.31 -1.50 -29.91
CA ILE A 129 -16.20 -0.55 -30.09
C ILE A 129 -15.32 -0.87 -31.31
N ALA A 130 -15.76 -1.77 -32.20
CA ALA A 130 -14.96 -2.16 -33.36
C ALA A 130 -14.68 -1.01 -34.35
N HIS A 131 -15.48 0.05 -34.33
CA HIS A 131 -15.32 1.25 -35.14
C HIS A 131 -14.23 2.20 -34.64
N ILE A 132 -13.76 2.04 -33.39
CA ILE A 132 -12.72 2.90 -32.76
C ILE A 132 -11.35 2.41 -33.22
N PRO A 133 -10.53 3.26 -33.86
CA PRO A 133 -9.23 2.83 -34.37
C PRO A 133 -8.23 2.60 -33.23
N GLY A 134 -7.28 1.71 -33.49
CA GLY A 134 -6.14 1.48 -32.58
C GLY A 134 -6.48 0.75 -31.28
N ILE A 135 -7.67 0.16 -31.15
CA ILE A 135 -7.97 -0.76 -30.03
C ILE A 135 -7.11 -2.02 -30.20
N ARG A 136 -6.35 -2.35 -29.17
CA ARG A 136 -5.45 -3.51 -29.16
C ARG A 136 -6.07 -4.71 -28.45
N SER A 137 -6.81 -4.48 -27.38
CA SER A 137 -7.42 -5.57 -26.61
C SER A 137 -8.57 -5.08 -25.74
N VAL A 138 -9.55 -5.94 -25.57
CA VAL A 138 -10.52 -5.90 -24.46
C VAL A 138 -10.21 -7.10 -23.58
N VAL A 139 -9.79 -6.82 -22.36
CA VAL A 139 -9.37 -7.82 -21.38
C VAL A 139 -10.50 -8.03 -20.37
N VAL A 140 -10.94 -9.28 -20.24
CA VAL A 140 -11.98 -9.66 -19.28
C VAL A 140 -11.42 -10.74 -18.39
N GLN A 141 -11.38 -10.47 -17.08
CA GLN A 141 -10.91 -11.43 -16.09
C GLN A 141 -11.78 -11.33 -14.82
N GLY A 142 -12.66 -12.31 -14.61
CA GLY A 142 -13.70 -12.19 -13.60
C GLY A 142 -14.56 -10.95 -13.88
N ASP A 143 -14.70 -10.07 -12.90
CA ASP A 143 -15.43 -8.78 -13.03
C ASP A 143 -14.56 -7.63 -13.57
N PHE A 144 -13.26 -7.88 -13.76
CA PHE A 144 -12.39 -6.89 -14.35
C PHE A 144 -12.61 -6.80 -15.86
N VAL A 145 -12.92 -5.58 -16.33
CA VAL A 145 -13.04 -5.27 -17.76
C VAL A 145 -12.07 -4.13 -18.07
N GLY A 146 -11.05 -4.41 -18.87
CA GLY A 146 -10.04 -3.45 -19.29
C GLY A 146 -10.00 -3.29 -20.80
N ILE A 147 -9.68 -2.09 -21.24
CA ILE A 147 -9.47 -1.77 -22.66
C ILE A 147 -8.05 -1.27 -22.83
N VAL A 148 -7.39 -1.70 -23.88
CA VAL A 148 -6.04 -1.26 -24.24
C VAL A 148 -6.06 -0.71 -25.67
N ALA A 149 -5.54 0.50 -25.83
CA ALA A 149 -5.47 1.18 -27.11
C ALA A 149 -4.10 1.83 -27.35
N GLU A 150 -3.79 2.15 -28.59
CA GLU A 150 -2.57 2.86 -29.00
C GLU A 150 -2.56 4.31 -28.54
N ARG A 151 -3.73 4.92 -28.43
CA ARG A 151 -3.90 6.32 -28.04
C ARG A 151 -4.83 6.44 -26.85
N GLU A 152 -4.52 7.40 -26.00
CA GLU A 152 -5.25 7.62 -24.74
C GLU A 152 -6.72 7.98 -25.01
N GLU A 153 -6.96 8.87 -25.96
CA GLU A 153 -8.32 9.29 -26.36
C GLU A 153 -9.16 8.14 -26.92
N HIS A 154 -8.55 7.19 -27.62
CA HIS A 154 -9.26 6.01 -28.12
C HIS A 154 -9.61 5.04 -27.00
N ALA A 155 -8.72 4.86 -26.02
CA ALA A 155 -9.01 4.07 -24.84
C ALA A 155 -10.16 4.67 -24.02
N GLU A 156 -10.19 6.01 -23.89
CA GLU A 156 -11.24 6.72 -23.17
C GLU A 156 -12.59 6.65 -23.91
N MET A 157 -12.59 6.86 -25.21
CA MET A 157 -13.77 6.71 -26.05
C MET A 157 -14.33 5.28 -25.92
N ALA A 158 -13.48 4.28 -26.07
CA ALA A 158 -13.86 2.89 -25.93
C ALA A 158 -14.40 2.54 -24.55
N MET A 159 -13.84 3.11 -23.48
CA MET A 159 -14.37 2.94 -22.13
C MET A 159 -15.81 3.46 -21.98
N ARG A 160 -16.14 4.53 -22.67
CA ARG A 160 -17.50 5.13 -22.65
C ARG A 160 -18.50 4.38 -23.51
N GLU A 161 -18.03 3.79 -24.61
CA GLU A 161 -18.89 3.18 -25.65
C GLU A 161 -18.98 1.66 -25.55
N LEU A 162 -18.06 1.00 -24.83
CA LEU A 162 -18.10 -0.44 -24.66
C LEU A 162 -19.39 -0.87 -23.96
N VAL A 163 -20.17 -1.70 -24.64
CA VAL A 163 -21.39 -2.26 -24.10
C VAL A 163 -21.05 -3.39 -23.15
N VAL A 164 -21.29 -3.15 -21.87
CA VAL A 164 -21.08 -4.12 -20.78
C VAL A 164 -22.38 -4.34 -20.03
N HIS A 165 -22.75 -5.59 -19.87
CA HIS A 165 -23.93 -5.98 -19.12
C HIS A 165 -23.51 -6.44 -17.73
N TRP A 166 -24.08 -5.78 -16.74
CA TRP A 166 -23.83 -6.06 -15.33
C TRP A 166 -25.07 -6.68 -14.71
N LYS A 167 -24.89 -7.60 -13.79
CA LYS A 167 -26.01 -8.18 -13.04
C LYS A 167 -26.71 -7.09 -12.22
N PRO A 168 -28.03 -7.16 -12.07
CA PRO A 168 -28.75 -6.25 -11.18
C PRO A 168 -28.21 -6.30 -9.78
N TRP A 169 -27.91 -5.14 -9.20
CA TRP A 169 -27.47 -5.02 -7.84
C TRP A 169 -28.63 -4.59 -6.94
N PRO A 170 -28.85 -5.24 -5.79
CA PRO A 170 -29.99 -4.93 -4.91
C PRO A 170 -29.94 -3.55 -4.25
N GLY A 171 -28.81 -2.86 -4.39
CA GLY A 171 -28.61 -1.54 -3.81
C GLY A 171 -27.92 -1.59 -2.45
N MET A 172 -27.56 -0.43 -1.94
CA MET A 172 -27.00 -0.28 -0.60
C MET A 172 -28.11 -0.46 0.45
N PRO A 173 -27.82 -1.04 1.62
CA PRO A 173 -28.74 -0.98 2.74
C PRO A 173 -29.00 0.48 3.14
N ASP A 174 -30.09 0.73 3.88
CA ASP A 174 -30.37 2.07 4.38
C ASP A 174 -29.29 2.49 5.40
N VAL A 175 -28.45 3.41 5.00
CA VAL A 175 -27.34 3.95 5.80
C VAL A 175 -27.57 5.39 6.25
N ARG A 176 -28.79 5.91 6.16
CA ARG A 176 -29.14 7.28 6.61
C ARG A 176 -28.89 7.46 8.11
N ASP A 177 -29.18 6.45 8.89
CA ASP A 177 -28.72 6.35 10.29
C ASP A 177 -27.58 5.33 10.37
N LEU A 178 -26.35 5.81 10.21
CA LEU A 178 -25.16 4.99 10.17
C LEU A 178 -24.96 4.18 11.47
N ALA A 179 -25.25 4.78 12.62
CA ALA A 179 -25.09 4.12 13.90
C ALA A 179 -26.04 2.93 14.07
N GLN A 180 -27.27 3.06 13.61
CA GLN A 180 -28.22 1.96 13.59
C GLN A 180 -27.88 0.92 12.51
N ALA A 181 -27.49 1.37 11.33
CA ALA A 181 -27.14 0.47 10.23
C ALA A 181 -26.00 -0.48 10.64
N ILE A 182 -24.93 0.05 11.25
CA ILE A 182 -23.81 -0.75 11.74
C ILE A 182 -24.24 -1.78 12.79
N ARG A 183 -25.14 -1.39 13.72
CA ARG A 183 -25.62 -2.31 14.78
C ARG A 183 -26.54 -3.40 14.25
N ARG A 184 -27.27 -3.15 13.16
CA ARG A 184 -28.20 -4.11 12.54
C ARG A 184 -27.51 -5.08 11.56
N ASN A 185 -26.34 -4.71 11.07
CA ASN A 185 -25.61 -5.57 10.15
C ASN A 185 -25.25 -6.90 10.80
N PRO A 186 -25.39 -8.01 10.08
CA PRO A 186 -24.82 -9.29 10.51
C PRO A 186 -23.33 -9.11 10.81
N SER A 187 -22.89 -9.59 11.95
CA SER A 187 -21.49 -9.46 12.35
C SER A 187 -20.97 -10.74 12.98
N THR A 188 -19.69 -10.99 12.79
CA THR A 188 -18.98 -12.06 13.48
C THR A 188 -18.11 -11.44 14.55
N PRO A 189 -18.34 -11.73 15.85
CA PRO A 189 -17.51 -11.22 16.93
C PRO A 189 -16.07 -11.71 16.78
N ARG A 190 -15.13 -10.79 16.88
CA ARG A 190 -13.71 -11.10 16.95
C ARG A 190 -13.13 -10.51 18.22
N ARG A 191 -12.76 -11.36 19.16
CA ARG A 191 -12.08 -10.94 20.38
C ARG A 191 -10.61 -10.66 20.07
N LEU A 192 -10.17 -9.43 20.24
CA LEU A 192 -8.79 -9.00 19.98
C LEU A 192 -7.96 -9.00 21.25
N ILE A 193 -8.57 -8.62 22.37
CA ILE A 193 -7.95 -8.57 23.70
C ILE A 193 -8.95 -9.19 24.67
N ASP A 194 -8.48 -10.01 25.58
CA ASP A 194 -9.24 -10.66 26.63
C ASP A 194 -8.33 -10.69 27.86
N ASP A 195 -8.26 -9.60 28.57
CA ASP A 195 -7.38 -9.40 29.73
C ASP A 195 -8.16 -8.76 30.87
N GLY A 196 -8.04 -9.32 32.06
CA GLY A 196 -8.75 -8.92 33.26
C GLY A 196 -10.26 -9.23 33.25
N ASP A 197 -10.97 -8.69 34.23
CA ASP A 197 -12.42 -8.76 34.38
C ASP A 197 -13.03 -7.36 34.21
N VAL A 198 -13.46 -7.06 32.99
CA VAL A 198 -14.00 -5.74 32.61
C VAL A 198 -15.35 -5.47 33.32
N GLU A 199 -16.19 -6.49 33.45
CA GLU A 199 -17.52 -6.34 34.08
C GLU A 199 -17.37 -6.02 35.56
N GLN A 200 -16.47 -6.73 36.27
CA GLN A 200 -16.18 -6.47 37.66
C GLN A 200 -15.55 -5.08 37.84
N ALA A 201 -14.59 -4.72 36.99
CA ALA A 201 -13.96 -3.40 37.06
C ALA A 201 -14.95 -2.25 36.85
N LEU A 202 -15.90 -2.43 35.93
CA LEU A 202 -16.99 -1.48 35.74
C LEU A 202 -17.91 -1.42 36.96
N ALA A 203 -18.28 -2.56 37.57
CA ALA A 203 -19.15 -2.61 38.73
C ALA A 203 -18.51 -1.92 39.94
N ASP A 204 -17.19 -2.05 40.11
CA ASP A 204 -16.44 -1.50 41.24
C ASP A 204 -16.05 -0.01 41.04
N ALA A 205 -16.22 0.53 39.85
CA ALA A 205 -15.83 1.90 39.54
C ALA A 205 -16.71 2.91 40.28
N SER A 206 -16.08 3.88 40.94
CA SER A 206 -16.78 4.96 41.67
C SER A 206 -17.44 5.98 40.73
N GLN A 207 -17.02 6.05 39.47
CA GLN A 207 -17.57 6.92 38.45
C GLN A 207 -17.65 6.18 37.11
N HIS A 208 -18.75 6.34 36.40
CA HIS A 208 -19.01 5.75 35.09
C HIS A 208 -19.22 6.83 34.06
N PHE A 209 -18.54 6.71 32.94
CA PHE A 209 -18.73 7.57 31.78
C PHE A 209 -19.07 6.73 30.56
N GLN A 210 -20.20 7.02 29.97
CA GLN A 210 -20.60 6.40 28.70
C GLN A 210 -20.75 7.48 27.62
N ARG A 211 -20.09 7.29 26.50
CA ARG A 211 -20.16 8.18 25.33
C ARG A 211 -20.23 7.37 24.06
N THR A 212 -20.97 7.87 23.10
CA THR A 212 -21.02 7.30 21.75
C THR A 212 -20.37 8.28 20.78
N TYR A 213 -19.40 7.79 20.06
CA TYR A 213 -18.73 8.52 18.99
C TYR A 213 -19.11 7.88 17.66
N VAL A 214 -19.56 8.69 16.70
CA VAL A 214 -19.94 8.24 15.37
C VAL A 214 -18.87 8.73 14.40
N TRP A 215 -18.27 7.79 13.67
CA TRP A 215 -17.30 8.07 12.60
C TRP A 215 -18.04 7.99 11.28
N PRO A 216 -18.22 9.09 10.55
CA PRO A 216 -18.87 9.06 9.25
C PRO A 216 -17.99 8.34 8.23
N TYR A 217 -18.59 7.95 7.11
CA TYR A 217 -17.81 7.45 5.97
C TYR A 217 -16.81 8.51 5.51
N GLN A 218 -15.60 8.06 5.25
CA GLN A 218 -14.50 8.91 4.79
C GLN A 218 -13.90 8.31 3.53
N LEU A 219 -13.45 9.19 2.65
CA LEU A 219 -12.76 8.85 1.42
C LEU A 219 -11.46 9.64 1.37
N HIS A 220 -10.36 9.01 0.98
CA HIS A 220 -9.08 9.70 0.78
C HIS A 220 -9.15 10.72 -0.36
N ALA A 221 -10.03 10.49 -1.34
CA ALA A 221 -10.35 11.42 -2.43
C ALA A 221 -9.10 12.02 -3.08
N SER A 222 -8.21 11.16 -3.59
CA SER A 222 -7.06 11.61 -4.38
C SER A 222 -7.51 12.55 -5.50
N VAL A 223 -6.85 13.69 -5.66
CA VAL A 223 -7.21 14.68 -6.68
C VAL A 223 -7.00 14.15 -8.08
N GLY A 224 -5.89 13.42 -8.31
CA GLY A 224 -5.64 12.70 -9.56
C GLY A 224 -6.22 11.29 -9.55
N PRO A 225 -6.63 10.75 -10.72
CA PRO A 225 -7.03 9.36 -10.82
C PRO A 225 -5.86 8.43 -10.52
N SER A 226 -6.12 7.30 -9.90
CA SER A 226 -5.10 6.26 -9.73
C SER A 226 -4.64 5.74 -11.08
N CYS A 227 -3.34 5.57 -11.25
CA CYS A 227 -2.77 5.00 -12.45
C CYS A 227 -1.58 4.10 -12.14
N ALA A 228 -1.22 3.26 -13.10
CA ALA A 228 0.00 2.47 -13.06
C ALA A 228 0.59 2.36 -14.47
N VAL A 229 1.91 2.32 -14.56
CA VAL A 229 2.65 2.00 -15.78
C VAL A 229 3.37 0.69 -15.56
N ALA A 230 3.19 -0.26 -16.47
CA ALA A 230 3.84 -1.56 -16.44
C ALA A 230 4.72 -1.73 -17.68
N HIS A 231 5.98 -2.04 -17.49
CA HIS A 231 6.95 -2.27 -18.57
C HIS A 231 7.44 -3.69 -18.52
N TRP A 232 7.05 -4.46 -19.53
CA TRP A 232 7.53 -5.81 -19.77
C TRP A 232 8.79 -5.78 -20.62
N GLN A 233 9.86 -6.40 -20.15
CA GLN A 233 11.13 -6.45 -20.82
C GLN A 233 11.61 -7.90 -20.95
N SER A 234 12.03 -8.29 -22.17
CA SER A 234 12.79 -9.52 -22.35
C SER A 234 14.19 -9.33 -21.75
N VAL A 235 14.66 -10.31 -21.02
CA VAL A 235 16.02 -10.34 -20.47
C VAL A 235 16.77 -11.55 -21.00
N THR A 236 18.09 -11.45 -21.09
CA THR A 236 18.96 -12.51 -21.63
C THR A 236 19.25 -13.64 -20.62
N ASP A 237 18.75 -13.53 -19.41
CA ASP A 237 18.86 -14.57 -18.39
C ASP A 237 17.87 -15.70 -18.67
N GLU A 238 18.38 -16.88 -19.05
CA GLU A 238 17.55 -18.06 -19.36
C GLU A 238 16.70 -18.53 -18.14
N ALA A 239 17.19 -18.31 -16.92
CA ALA A 239 16.45 -18.64 -15.70
C ALA A 239 15.31 -17.63 -15.41
N ARG A 240 15.42 -16.42 -15.98
CA ARG A 240 14.44 -15.34 -15.83
C ARG A 240 14.29 -14.61 -17.16
N PRO A 241 13.59 -15.19 -18.15
CA PRO A 241 13.57 -14.68 -19.52
C PRO A 241 12.84 -13.34 -19.70
N PHE A 242 12.24 -12.82 -18.63
CA PHE A 242 11.54 -11.53 -18.64
C PHE A 242 11.65 -10.83 -17.30
N ALA A 243 11.53 -9.52 -17.34
CA ALA A 243 11.38 -8.67 -16.16
C ALA A 243 10.13 -7.79 -16.34
N LEU A 244 9.34 -7.65 -15.29
CA LEU A 244 8.23 -6.73 -15.23
C LEU A 244 8.57 -5.63 -14.23
N ARG A 245 8.62 -4.38 -14.72
CA ARG A 245 8.71 -3.20 -13.87
C ARG A 245 7.38 -2.49 -13.82
N VAL A 246 6.90 -2.19 -12.63
CA VAL A 246 5.62 -1.50 -12.42
C VAL A 246 5.87 -0.24 -11.59
N TRP A 247 5.31 0.88 -12.06
CA TRP A 247 5.19 2.12 -11.29
C TRP A 247 3.72 2.33 -11.01
N ALA A 248 3.36 2.56 -9.75
CA ALA A 248 2.00 2.80 -9.31
C ALA A 248 1.97 3.99 -8.34
N GLY A 249 0.91 4.79 -8.39
CA GLY A 249 0.66 5.94 -7.53
C GLY A 249 -0.55 5.71 -6.64
#